data_8055c3360448a6ba0f0c62663b37c296
#
_entry.id   8055c3360448a6ba0f0c62663b37c296
#
_cell.length_a   1.000
_cell.length_b   1.000
_cell.length_c   1.000
_cell.angle_alpha   90.00
_cell.angle_beta   90.00
_cell.angle_gamma   90.00
#
_symmetry.space_group_name_H-M   'P 1'
#
loop_
_entity.id
_entity.type
_entity.pdbx_description
1 polymer ?
#
loop_
_entity_poly.entity_id
_entity_poly.type
_entity_poly.pdbx_seq_one_letter_code
_entity_poly.pdbx_strand_id
1 'polypeptide(L)'
;MTKTVRRIAMQTVKIKDLKGAEYNPRYLSDESFEMLKQSIRELGIIKPVIVRIENRTLIAGHQRTKAMTALGYEETPAYVLKNLNYADEVRFNQLHNACEIEVSPKAPRIRIKGDLKVGEFQRVKNSDIEVLNFGKMNAWVNVLSKLLLKYGEFGCPIATPDGTVRVSAAYAYAAKVAGMDIDLLVLPDDKAAKAVNYLSKQYGVFSYDLLEKKTYQQRFAQKKRLRDGRKGEANSNKSFLFEKYVLPYLKDKPRTLRILDFGAGQKDYSKKLVKMGFKVTSVDPYHMKSGSNDIDIKGNADDFRRIAREIETQGLYDVVICDSVLNSVDSMEAEKSVIHTVYGLCRMGGQIFISGRNFEAEEKRSNAKVIKTEDSLIRFYDENHFSGIFRNGEWFYQKYHTRQDIENIAKLMSSRYEIHFNSQAFEICAVKDRSVPIEDVVAGLRFEWNLPLPNGFRYGLSSTIEKSYRYAVSNA
;
A
#
# COMPACT_ATOMS: atom_id res chain seq x y z
N MET A 1 -37.08 10.69 -16.20
CA MET A 1 -36.35 10.50 -17.48
C MET A 1 -35.07 9.75 -17.16
N THR A 2 -35.06 8.45 -17.41
CA THR A 2 -33.88 7.59 -17.25
C THR A 2 -32.85 7.98 -18.30
N LYS A 3 -31.73 8.58 -17.88
CA LYS A 3 -30.59 8.82 -18.78
C LYS A 3 -30.05 7.46 -19.25
N THR A 4 -30.36 7.10 -20.49
CA THR A 4 -29.79 5.93 -21.15
C THR A 4 -28.28 6.15 -21.26
N VAL A 5 -27.51 5.42 -20.48
CA VAL A 5 -26.04 5.40 -20.60
C VAL A 5 -25.74 4.79 -21.97
N ARG A 6 -25.27 5.60 -22.92
CA ARG A 6 -24.80 5.10 -24.21
C ARG A 6 -23.67 4.12 -24.00
N ARG A 7 -23.92 2.85 -24.27
CA ARG A 7 -22.91 1.79 -24.25
C ARG A 7 -21.83 2.12 -25.26
N ILE A 8 -20.61 2.22 -24.81
CA ILE A 8 -19.46 2.38 -25.68
C ILE A 8 -18.93 0.97 -25.89
N ALA A 9 -19.13 0.45 -27.12
CA ALA A 9 -18.53 -0.79 -27.55
C ALA A 9 -16.98 -0.70 -27.48
N MET A 10 -16.32 -1.84 -27.39
CA MET A 10 -14.86 -1.95 -27.52
C MET A 10 -14.40 -1.23 -28.81
N GLN A 11 -13.36 -0.43 -28.69
CA GLN A 11 -12.82 0.39 -29.78
C GLN A 11 -11.35 0.01 -30.02
N THR A 12 -10.90 0.22 -31.25
CA THR A 12 -9.46 0.18 -31.55
C THR A 12 -8.86 1.56 -31.30
N VAL A 13 -7.74 1.60 -30.55
CA VAL A 13 -7.01 2.84 -30.24
C VAL A 13 -5.55 2.73 -30.66
N LYS A 14 -4.96 3.86 -31.07
CA LYS A 14 -3.53 3.93 -31.40
C LYS A 14 -2.70 3.93 -30.10
N ILE A 15 -1.74 3.02 -30.01
CA ILE A 15 -0.90 2.85 -28.81
C ILE A 15 -0.09 4.12 -28.51
N LYS A 16 0.42 4.79 -29.54
CA LYS A 16 1.21 6.03 -29.40
C LYS A 16 0.44 7.20 -28.76
N ASP A 17 -0.90 7.18 -28.82
CA ASP A 17 -1.73 8.24 -28.28
C ASP A 17 -2.06 8.01 -26.80
N LEU A 18 -1.70 6.85 -26.23
CA LEU A 18 -1.98 6.48 -24.85
C LEU A 18 -0.93 7.07 -23.91
N LYS A 19 -1.40 7.61 -22.79
CA LYS A 19 -0.57 8.17 -21.71
C LYS A 19 -0.58 7.23 -20.52
N GLY A 20 0.57 6.96 -19.95
CA GLY A 20 0.66 6.20 -18.69
C GLY A 20 0.01 6.95 -17.54
N ALA A 21 -0.62 6.21 -16.61
CA ALA A 21 -1.16 6.80 -15.40
C ALA A 21 -0.03 7.03 -14.39
N GLU A 22 0.03 8.24 -13.83
CA GLU A 22 1.03 8.65 -12.81
C GLU A 22 0.94 7.82 -11.52
N TYR A 23 -0.22 7.23 -11.26
CA TYR A 23 -0.50 6.44 -10.07
C TYR A 23 -0.29 4.93 -10.27
N ASN A 24 0.26 4.49 -11.40
CA ASN A 24 0.45 3.05 -11.63
C ASN A 24 1.73 2.54 -10.94
N PRO A 25 1.63 1.81 -9.83
CA PRO A 25 2.78 1.36 -9.06
C PRO A 25 3.34 0.01 -9.53
N ARG A 26 2.89 -0.52 -10.68
CA ARG A 26 3.34 -1.83 -11.18
C ARG A 26 4.54 -1.73 -12.09
N TYR A 27 5.52 -2.59 -11.84
CA TYR A 27 6.60 -2.86 -12.77
C TYR A 27 6.72 -4.37 -13.07
N LEU A 28 7.43 -4.72 -14.10
CA LEU A 28 7.73 -6.11 -14.46
C LEU A 28 9.25 -6.34 -14.40
N SER A 29 9.64 -7.53 -13.91
CA SER A 29 10.98 -8.03 -14.19
C SER A 29 11.15 -8.31 -15.68
N ASP A 30 12.40 -8.32 -16.16
CA ASP A 30 12.70 -8.62 -17.56
C ASP A 30 12.16 -9.99 -17.99
N GLU A 31 12.28 -10.99 -17.12
CA GLU A 31 11.71 -12.33 -17.35
C GLU A 31 10.18 -12.29 -17.53
N SER A 32 9.48 -11.62 -16.62
CA SER A 32 8.02 -11.46 -16.70
C SER A 32 7.59 -10.69 -17.93
N PHE A 33 8.40 -9.71 -18.36
CA PHE A 33 8.15 -8.95 -19.57
C PHE A 33 8.30 -9.79 -20.84
N GLU A 34 9.34 -10.64 -20.90
CA GLU A 34 9.51 -11.60 -22.01
C GLU A 34 8.36 -12.61 -22.07
N MET A 35 7.92 -13.14 -20.91
CA MET A 35 6.74 -14.02 -20.86
C MET A 35 5.48 -13.34 -21.35
N LEU A 36 5.29 -12.06 -21.03
CA LEU A 36 4.14 -11.29 -21.52
C LEU A 36 4.21 -11.08 -23.02
N LYS A 37 5.39 -10.78 -23.57
CA LYS A 37 5.60 -10.70 -25.04
C LYS A 37 5.33 -12.03 -25.72
N GLN A 38 5.77 -13.13 -25.11
CA GLN A 38 5.51 -14.47 -25.65
C GLN A 38 3.99 -14.78 -25.67
N SER A 39 3.29 -14.44 -24.60
CA SER A 39 1.82 -14.58 -24.55
C SER A 39 1.14 -13.84 -25.71
N ILE A 40 1.57 -12.61 -26.01
CA ILE A 40 1.03 -11.81 -27.11
C ILE A 40 1.37 -12.42 -28.48
N ARG A 41 2.60 -12.95 -28.68
CA ARG A 41 2.98 -13.64 -29.91
C ARG A 41 2.14 -14.90 -30.18
N GLU A 42 1.87 -15.69 -29.15
CA GLU A 42 1.18 -16.97 -29.28
C GLU A 42 -0.35 -16.82 -29.39
N LEU A 43 -0.93 -15.89 -28.65
CA LEU A 43 -2.38 -15.76 -28.48
C LEU A 43 -2.95 -14.51 -29.12
N GLY A 44 -2.10 -13.56 -29.54
CA GLY A 44 -2.55 -12.22 -29.92
C GLY A 44 -2.96 -11.38 -28.71
N ILE A 45 -3.70 -10.31 -28.99
CA ILE A 45 -4.21 -9.40 -27.96
C ILE A 45 -5.53 -9.97 -27.42
N ILE A 46 -5.45 -10.87 -26.44
CA ILE A 46 -6.61 -11.54 -25.86
C ILE A 46 -7.33 -10.70 -24.78
N LYS A 47 -6.73 -9.62 -24.32
CA LYS A 47 -7.27 -8.77 -23.28
C LYS A 47 -7.16 -7.30 -23.65
N PRO A 48 -8.28 -6.60 -23.92
CA PRO A 48 -8.30 -5.18 -24.22
C PRO A 48 -7.69 -4.34 -23.10
N VAL A 49 -7.21 -3.15 -23.44
CA VAL A 49 -6.78 -2.15 -22.45
C VAL A 49 -7.97 -1.30 -22.02
N ILE A 50 -7.84 -0.57 -20.90
CA ILE A 50 -8.88 0.34 -20.41
C ILE A 50 -8.31 1.76 -20.42
N VAL A 51 -9.03 2.68 -21.09
CA VAL A 51 -8.57 4.04 -21.38
C VAL A 51 -9.62 5.05 -20.95
N ARG A 52 -9.18 6.16 -20.36
CA ARG A 52 -10.02 7.33 -20.15
C ARG A 52 -10.06 8.18 -21.41
N ILE A 53 -11.27 8.54 -21.85
CA ILE A 53 -11.44 9.23 -23.13
C ILE A 53 -10.92 10.66 -23.12
N GLU A 54 -11.11 11.37 -22.02
CA GLU A 54 -10.89 12.81 -21.93
C GLU A 54 -9.44 13.21 -22.15
N ASN A 55 -8.49 12.37 -21.74
CA ASN A 55 -7.05 12.67 -21.80
C ASN A 55 -6.20 11.51 -22.33
N ARG A 56 -6.83 10.43 -22.79
CA ARG A 56 -6.15 9.20 -23.25
C ARG A 56 -5.30 8.51 -22.21
N THR A 57 -5.59 8.72 -20.92
CA THR A 57 -4.88 8.03 -19.83
C THR A 57 -5.23 6.55 -19.85
N LEU A 58 -4.19 5.72 -19.84
CA LEU A 58 -4.28 4.27 -19.74
C LEU A 58 -4.57 3.90 -18.28
N ILE A 59 -5.81 3.49 -17.99
CA ILE A 59 -6.23 3.11 -16.64
C ILE A 59 -5.75 1.70 -16.30
N ALA A 60 -5.83 0.76 -17.25
CA ALA A 60 -5.34 -0.60 -17.08
C ALA A 60 -4.72 -1.13 -18.38
N GLY A 61 -3.69 -1.99 -18.23
CA GLY A 61 -2.97 -2.59 -19.36
C GLY A 61 -1.61 -1.95 -19.66
N HIS A 62 -1.01 -1.16 -18.77
CA HIS A 62 0.28 -0.48 -18.96
C HIS A 62 1.38 -1.41 -19.46
N GLN A 63 1.54 -2.57 -18.83
CA GLN A 63 2.59 -3.51 -19.20
C GLN A 63 2.31 -4.19 -20.53
N ARG A 64 1.03 -4.51 -20.80
CA ARG A 64 0.62 -5.04 -22.11
C ARG A 64 0.88 -4.03 -23.22
N THR A 65 0.58 -2.77 -23.00
CA THR A 65 0.87 -1.69 -23.96
C THR A 65 2.37 -1.59 -24.25
N LYS A 66 3.22 -1.62 -23.23
CA LYS A 66 4.69 -1.65 -23.40
C LYS A 66 5.14 -2.87 -24.21
N ALA A 67 4.60 -4.05 -23.89
CA ALA A 67 4.92 -5.29 -24.61
C ALA A 67 4.46 -5.25 -26.07
N MET A 68 3.24 -4.73 -26.33
CA MET A 68 2.72 -4.53 -27.69
C MET A 68 3.61 -3.57 -28.49
N THR A 69 4.01 -2.44 -27.90
CA THR A 69 4.93 -1.50 -28.54
C THR A 69 6.26 -2.17 -28.91
N ALA A 70 6.84 -2.94 -27.97
CA ALA A 70 8.07 -3.68 -28.20
C ALA A 70 7.95 -4.78 -29.27
N LEU A 71 6.74 -5.23 -29.56
CA LEU A 71 6.42 -6.20 -30.62
C LEU A 71 5.98 -5.53 -31.93
N GLY A 72 5.99 -4.21 -32.02
CA GLY A 72 5.65 -3.46 -33.23
C GLY A 72 4.15 -3.28 -33.48
N TYR A 73 3.28 -3.50 -32.48
CA TYR A 73 1.86 -3.18 -32.63
C TYR A 73 1.65 -1.67 -32.58
N GLU A 74 0.85 -1.16 -33.51
CA GLU A 74 0.49 0.27 -33.56
C GLU A 74 -0.87 0.54 -32.89
N GLU A 75 -1.73 -0.45 -32.84
CA GLU A 75 -3.11 -0.35 -32.35
C GLU A 75 -3.45 -1.49 -31.39
N THR A 76 -4.44 -1.24 -30.52
CA THR A 76 -4.93 -2.24 -29.57
C THR A 76 -6.42 -2.08 -29.33
N PRO A 77 -7.17 -3.17 -29.07
CA PRO A 77 -8.54 -3.09 -28.60
C PRO A 77 -8.58 -2.46 -27.19
N ALA A 78 -9.56 -1.60 -26.98
CA ALA A 78 -9.71 -0.84 -25.74
C ALA A 78 -11.17 -0.69 -25.32
N TYR A 79 -11.40 -0.74 -24.01
CA TYR A 79 -12.60 -0.17 -23.41
C TYR A 79 -12.34 1.30 -23.05
N VAL A 80 -13.24 2.18 -23.48
CA VAL A 80 -13.07 3.61 -23.31
C VAL A 80 -14.08 4.13 -22.29
N LEU A 81 -13.59 4.51 -21.11
CA LEU A 81 -14.42 5.06 -20.05
C LEU A 81 -14.53 6.58 -20.17
N LYS A 82 -15.72 7.12 -19.84
CA LYS A 82 -16.06 8.55 -19.92
C LYS A 82 -16.47 9.10 -18.57
N ASN A 83 -16.39 10.44 -18.45
CA ASN A 83 -16.87 11.19 -17.28
C ASN A 83 -16.21 10.77 -15.98
N LEU A 84 -14.92 10.40 -16.02
CA LEU A 84 -14.14 10.14 -14.84
C LEU A 84 -13.36 11.41 -14.47
N ASN A 85 -13.49 11.85 -13.23
CA ASN A 85 -12.49 12.74 -12.65
C ASN A 85 -11.26 11.91 -12.20
N TYR A 86 -10.20 12.57 -11.76
CA TYR A 86 -8.98 11.89 -11.35
C TYR A 86 -9.21 10.90 -10.18
N ALA A 87 -10.01 11.28 -9.19
CA ALA A 87 -10.30 10.42 -8.05
C ALA A 87 -11.10 9.17 -8.46
N ASP A 88 -12.07 9.32 -9.36
CA ASP A 88 -12.84 8.19 -9.92
C ASP A 88 -11.95 7.26 -10.75
N GLU A 89 -11.02 7.82 -11.53
CA GLU A 89 -10.06 7.07 -12.33
C GLU A 89 -9.15 6.20 -11.46
N VAL A 90 -8.53 6.81 -10.45
CA VAL A 90 -7.69 6.09 -9.48
C VAL A 90 -8.49 5.02 -8.75
N ARG A 91 -9.69 5.36 -8.29
CA ARG A 91 -10.58 4.41 -7.61
C ARG A 91 -10.96 3.24 -8.50
N PHE A 92 -11.33 3.50 -9.76
CA PHE A 92 -11.63 2.44 -10.73
C PHE A 92 -10.43 1.52 -10.91
N ASN A 93 -9.24 2.08 -11.18
CA ASN A 93 -8.01 1.30 -11.34
C ASN A 93 -7.77 0.38 -10.15
N GLN A 94 -7.91 0.92 -8.97
CA GLN A 94 -7.72 0.17 -7.75
C GLN A 94 -8.73 -0.98 -7.62
N LEU A 95 -10.02 -0.71 -7.71
CA LEU A 95 -11.08 -1.72 -7.59
C LEU A 95 -10.96 -2.78 -8.68
N HIS A 96 -10.68 -2.37 -9.92
CA HIS A 96 -10.44 -3.27 -11.03
C HIS A 96 -9.27 -4.21 -10.74
N ASN A 97 -8.12 -3.67 -10.33
CA ASN A 97 -6.95 -4.47 -10.01
C ASN A 97 -7.18 -5.44 -8.84
N ALA A 98 -7.94 -5.02 -7.81
CA ALA A 98 -8.30 -5.89 -6.70
C ALA A 98 -9.23 -7.03 -7.09
N CYS A 99 -10.10 -6.81 -8.10
CA CYS A 99 -11.07 -7.78 -8.59
C CYS A 99 -10.57 -8.58 -9.81
N GLU A 100 -9.39 -8.27 -10.33
CA GLU A 100 -8.82 -8.88 -11.52
C GLU A 100 -8.25 -10.28 -11.19
N ILE A 101 -9.15 -11.19 -10.80
CA ILE A 101 -8.85 -12.60 -10.67
C ILE A 101 -9.28 -13.26 -11.97
N GLU A 102 -8.33 -13.40 -12.88
CA GLU A 102 -8.61 -13.95 -14.21
C GLU A 102 -9.02 -15.41 -14.13
N VAL A 103 -8.32 -16.17 -13.29
CA VAL A 103 -8.55 -17.60 -13.12
C VAL A 103 -8.50 -17.94 -11.62
N SER A 104 -9.52 -18.60 -11.12
CA SER A 104 -9.57 -19.03 -9.72
C SER A 104 -10.38 -20.33 -9.60
N PRO A 105 -9.93 -21.31 -8.82
CA PRO A 105 -10.72 -22.51 -8.54
C PRO A 105 -12.01 -22.22 -7.75
N LYS A 106 -12.13 -21.00 -7.17
CA LYS A 106 -13.34 -20.54 -6.48
C LYS A 106 -14.25 -19.70 -7.38
N ALA A 107 -13.89 -19.51 -8.65
CA ALA A 107 -14.69 -18.75 -9.61
C ALA A 107 -16.05 -19.40 -9.87
N PRO A 108 -17.07 -18.64 -10.24
CA PRO A 108 -18.35 -19.18 -10.69
C PRO A 108 -18.15 -19.98 -11.99
N ARG A 109 -19.01 -20.95 -12.21
CA ARG A 109 -19.06 -21.67 -13.49
C ARG A 109 -20.11 -21.02 -14.38
N ILE A 110 -19.66 -20.47 -15.51
CA ILE A 110 -20.47 -19.72 -16.47
C ILE A 110 -20.41 -20.43 -17.81
N ARG A 111 -21.56 -20.51 -18.48
CA ARG A 111 -21.68 -20.96 -19.84
C ARG A 111 -22.36 -19.88 -20.69
N ILE A 112 -21.88 -19.68 -21.89
CA ILE A 112 -22.50 -18.80 -22.87
C ILE A 112 -23.28 -19.66 -23.88
N LYS A 113 -24.55 -19.31 -24.07
CA LYS A 113 -25.43 -19.96 -25.03
C LYS A 113 -25.33 -19.27 -26.39
N GLY A 114 -25.63 -20.01 -27.45
CA GLY A 114 -25.70 -19.50 -28.82
C GLY A 114 -24.58 -20.04 -29.72
N ASP A 115 -24.59 -19.57 -30.93
CA ASP A 115 -23.58 -19.91 -31.94
C ASP A 115 -22.38 -19.00 -31.79
N LEU A 116 -21.24 -19.55 -31.36
CA LEU A 116 -20.05 -18.80 -30.99
C LEU A 116 -18.96 -18.89 -32.05
N LYS A 117 -18.51 -17.76 -32.55
CA LYS A 117 -17.45 -17.65 -33.55
C LYS A 117 -16.09 -17.74 -32.93
N VAL A 118 -15.33 -18.75 -33.30
CA VAL A 118 -13.98 -19.01 -32.77
C VAL A 118 -12.97 -18.04 -33.35
N GLY A 119 -12.12 -17.45 -32.49
CA GLY A 119 -11.04 -16.54 -32.88
C GLY A 119 -11.48 -15.08 -32.99
N GLU A 120 -12.74 -14.76 -32.71
CA GLU A 120 -13.27 -13.40 -32.82
C GLU A 120 -13.79 -12.85 -31.49
N PHE A 121 -13.67 -11.53 -31.32
CA PHE A 121 -14.45 -10.81 -30.33
C PHE A 121 -15.88 -10.67 -30.79
N GLN A 122 -16.84 -11.03 -29.97
CA GLN A 122 -18.24 -11.00 -30.30
C GLN A 122 -19.10 -10.52 -29.14
N ARG A 123 -20.25 -9.95 -29.49
CA ARG A 123 -21.23 -9.45 -28.55
C ARG A 123 -22.13 -10.57 -28.05
N VAL A 124 -22.28 -10.72 -26.75
CA VAL A 124 -23.15 -11.70 -26.10
C VAL A 124 -24.22 -10.95 -25.30
N LYS A 125 -25.49 -11.36 -25.50
CA LYS A 125 -26.61 -10.81 -24.74
C LYS A 125 -26.59 -11.32 -23.31
N ASN A 126 -27.08 -10.52 -22.39
CA ASN A 126 -27.22 -10.93 -20.99
C ASN A 126 -28.08 -12.21 -20.85
N SER A 127 -29.12 -12.39 -21.70
CA SER A 127 -29.95 -13.58 -21.70
C SER A 127 -29.16 -14.88 -21.91
N ASP A 128 -28.09 -14.80 -22.68
CA ASP A 128 -27.31 -15.96 -23.13
C ASP A 128 -26.23 -16.35 -22.11
N ILE A 129 -26.03 -15.54 -21.06
CA ILE A 129 -25.13 -15.84 -19.94
C ILE A 129 -25.86 -16.76 -18.96
N GLU A 130 -25.41 -18.00 -18.84
CA GLU A 130 -25.93 -18.99 -17.92
C GLU A 130 -24.99 -19.23 -16.74
N VAL A 131 -25.51 -19.12 -15.52
CA VAL A 131 -24.76 -19.37 -14.29
C VAL A 131 -25.03 -20.79 -13.84
N LEU A 132 -24.06 -21.68 -14.03
CA LEU A 132 -24.16 -23.08 -13.65
C LEU A 132 -23.84 -23.32 -12.17
N ASN A 133 -22.93 -22.51 -11.61
CA ASN A 133 -22.56 -22.53 -10.22
C ASN A 133 -22.10 -21.15 -9.77
N PHE A 134 -22.56 -20.69 -8.62
CA PHE A 134 -22.27 -19.35 -8.10
C PHE A 134 -20.82 -19.18 -7.60
N GLY A 135 -20.09 -20.26 -7.33
CA GLY A 135 -18.74 -20.19 -6.79
C GLY A 135 -18.69 -19.55 -5.39
N LYS A 136 -17.49 -19.21 -4.94
CA LYS A 136 -17.23 -18.57 -3.62
C LYS A 136 -16.81 -17.11 -3.73
N MET A 137 -16.99 -16.47 -4.88
CA MET A 137 -16.51 -15.11 -5.19
C MET A 137 -17.61 -14.05 -5.20
N ASN A 138 -18.70 -14.23 -4.46
CA ASN A 138 -19.86 -13.33 -4.47
C ASN A 138 -19.50 -11.87 -4.13
N ALA A 139 -18.50 -11.66 -3.28
CA ALA A 139 -18.05 -10.31 -2.94
C ALA A 139 -17.42 -9.59 -4.14
N TRP A 140 -16.59 -10.28 -4.92
CA TRP A 140 -15.98 -9.75 -6.16
C TRP A 140 -17.03 -9.47 -7.22
N VAL A 141 -17.99 -10.38 -7.40
CA VAL A 141 -19.12 -10.21 -8.31
C VAL A 141 -19.90 -8.93 -7.98
N ASN A 142 -20.16 -8.66 -6.71
CA ASN A 142 -20.87 -7.45 -6.29
C ASN A 142 -20.08 -6.16 -6.62
N VAL A 143 -18.76 -6.16 -6.42
CA VAL A 143 -17.92 -5.00 -6.79
C VAL A 143 -17.89 -4.81 -8.31
N LEU A 144 -17.66 -5.87 -9.07
CA LEU A 144 -17.64 -5.83 -10.52
C LEU A 144 -19.01 -5.38 -11.08
N SER A 145 -20.11 -5.84 -10.50
CA SER A 145 -21.46 -5.41 -10.92
C SER A 145 -21.68 -3.91 -10.69
N LYS A 146 -21.22 -3.36 -9.58
CA LYS A 146 -21.30 -1.92 -9.30
C LYS A 146 -20.42 -1.11 -10.26
N LEU A 147 -19.21 -1.59 -10.58
CA LEU A 147 -18.32 -0.95 -11.55
C LEU A 147 -18.97 -0.97 -12.95
N LEU A 148 -19.54 -2.11 -13.35
CA LEU A 148 -20.27 -2.24 -14.61
C LEU A 148 -21.44 -1.26 -14.71
N LEU A 149 -22.27 -1.15 -13.67
CA LEU A 149 -23.40 -0.23 -13.64
C LEU A 149 -22.98 1.24 -13.67
N LYS A 150 -21.85 1.57 -13.03
CA LYS A 150 -21.36 2.96 -12.93
C LYS A 150 -20.59 3.41 -14.17
N TYR A 151 -19.69 2.57 -14.69
CA TYR A 151 -18.73 2.96 -15.72
C TYR A 151 -18.95 2.29 -17.08
N GLY A 152 -19.85 1.32 -17.17
CA GLY A 152 -20.04 0.50 -18.37
C GLY A 152 -19.08 -0.68 -18.42
N GLU A 153 -18.91 -1.24 -19.60
CA GLU A 153 -18.08 -2.43 -19.82
C GLU A 153 -16.58 -2.10 -19.80
N PHE A 154 -15.80 -2.99 -19.22
CA PHE A 154 -14.35 -2.83 -19.08
C PHE A 154 -13.59 -4.17 -19.11
N GLY A 155 -14.26 -5.27 -19.45
CA GLY A 155 -13.66 -6.60 -19.47
C GLY A 155 -14.22 -7.48 -20.56
N CYS A 156 -13.40 -8.42 -21.02
CA CYS A 156 -13.77 -9.40 -22.03
C CYS A 156 -13.43 -10.80 -21.52
N PRO A 157 -14.42 -11.61 -21.10
CA PRO A 157 -14.20 -13.00 -20.77
C PRO A 157 -13.70 -13.81 -21.97
N ILE A 158 -13.02 -14.93 -21.68
CA ILE A 158 -12.61 -15.90 -22.70
C ILE A 158 -13.37 -17.20 -22.47
N ALA A 159 -14.01 -17.70 -23.52
CA ALA A 159 -14.71 -18.98 -23.52
C ALA A 159 -14.13 -19.94 -24.55
N THR A 160 -14.42 -21.21 -24.37
CA THR A 160 -14.22 -22.28 -25.35
C THR A 160 -15.40 -22.40 -26.28
N PRO A 161 -15.29 -23.12 -27.42
CA PRO A 161 -16.39 -23.22 -28.43
C PRO A 161 -17.69 -23.81 -27.87
N ASP A 162 -17.62 -24.61 -26.80
CA ASP A 162 -18.79 -25.14 -26.07
C ASP A 162 -19.48 -24.11 -25.18
N GLY A 163 -18.98 -22.86 -25.16
CA GLY A 163 -19.49 -21.76 -24.36
C GLY A 163 -18.96 -21.72 -22.91
N THR A 164 -18.10 -22.64 -22.50
CA THR A 164 -17.55 -22.64 -21.14
C THR A 164 -16.59 -21.48 -20.95
N VAL A 165 -16.90 -20.57 -20.01
CA VAL A 165 -16.03 -19.43 -19.67
C VAL A 165 -14.84 -19.94 -18.86
N ARG A 166 -13.63 -19.74 -19.41
CA ARG A 166 -12.35 -20.18 -18.82
C ARG A 166 -11.63 -19.05 -18.09
N VAL A 167 -11.81 -17.81 -18.52
CA VAL A 167 -11.13 -16.63 -17.97
C VAL A 167 -12.17 -15.55 -17.67
N SER A 168 -11.99 -14.82 -16.58
CA SER A 168 -12.87 -13.74 -16.13
C SER A 168 -14.33 -14.17 -15.86
N ALA A 169 -14.56 -15.39 -15.37
CA ALA A 169 -15.89 -15.90 -15.08
C ALA A 169 -16.65 -15.05 -14.02
N ALA A 170 -15.94 -14.45 -13.06
CA ALA A 170 -16.54 -13.54 -12.10
C ALA A 170 -17.09 -12.27 -12.75
N TYR A 171 -16.41 -11.75 -13.78
CA TYR A 171 -16.90 -10.62 -14.57
C TYR A 171 -18.14 -10.97 -15.37
N ALA A 172 -18.16 -12.14 -16.03
CA ALA A 172 -19.34 -12.61 -16.77
C ALA A 172 -20.56 -12.77 -15.83
N TYR A 173 -20.35 -13.28 -14.62
CA TYR A 173 -21.42 -13.37 -13.62
C TYR A 173 -21.86 -11.97 -13.14
N ALA A 174 -20.93 -11.06 -12.91
CA ALA A 174 -21.25 -9.69 -12.54
C ALA A 174 -22.08 -8.98 -13.60
N ALA A 175 -21.77 -9.19 -14.87
CA ALA A 175 -22.56 -8.68 -16.01
C ALA A 175 -23.97 -9.29 -16.02
N LYS A 176 -24.09 -10.59 -15.74
CA LYS A 176 -25.42 -11.24 -15.59
C LYS A 176 -26.25 -10.57 -14.51
N VAL A 177 -25.65 -10.32 -13.33
CA VAL A 177 -26.31 -9.63 -12.20
C VAL A 177 -26.65 -8.17 -12.53
N ALA A 178 -25.77 -7.48 -13.25
CA ALA A 178 -25.98 -6.09 -13.69
C ALA A 178 -26.98 -5.93 -14.85
N GLY A 179 -27.47 -7.02 -15.43
CA GLY A 179 -28.36 -6.97 -16.60
C GLY A 179 -27.68 -6.46 -17.87
N MET A 180 -26.35 -6.61 -17.99
CA MET A 180 -25.57 -6.06 -19.09
C MET A 180 -25.14 -7.14 -20.09
N ASP A 181 -25.15 -6.82 -21.36
CA ASP A 181 -24.48 -7.60 -22.41
C ASP A 181 -22.98 -7.38 -22.30
N ILE A 182 -22.18 -8.33 -22.77
CA ILE A 182 -20.72 -8.27 -22.71
C ILE A 182 -20.06 -8.61 -24.04
N ASP A 183 -18.83 -8.16 -24.22
CA ASP A 183 -17.95 -8.70 -25.23
C ASP A 183 -17.33 -10.01 -24.74
N LEU A 184 -17.13 -10.96 -25.63
CA LEU A 184 -16.57 -12.28 -25.38
C LEU A 184 -15.53 -12.60 -26.46
N LEU A 185 -14.41 -13.16 -26.06
CA LEU A 185 -13.46 -13.79 -26.97
C LEU A 185 -13.63 -15.32 -26.90
N VAL A 186 -13.79 -15.97 -28.03
CA VAL A 186 -13.85 -17.43 -28.10
C VAL A 186 -12.55 -17.97 -28.66
N LEU A 187 -11.88 -18.84 -27.91
CA LEU A 187 -10.64 -19.48 -28.32
C LEU A 187 -10.81 -20.99 -28.42
N PRO A 188 -10.09 -21.66 -29.36
CA PRO A 188 -9.96 -23.10 -29.33
C PRO A 188 -9.45 -23.61 -27.97
N ASP A 189 -9.80 -24.83 -27.59
CA ASP A 189 -9.50 -25.38 -26.27
C ASP A 189 -8.02 -25.29 -25.89
N ASP A 190 -7.12 -25.60 -26.81
CA ASP A 190 -5.67 -25.53 -26.62
C ASP A 190 -5.19 -24.09 -26.35
N LYS A 191 -5.72 -23.11 -27.11
CA LYS A 191 -5.41 -21.70 -26.90
C LYS A 191 -6.04 -21.15 -25.63
N ALA A 192 -7.25 -21.57 -25.29
CA ALA A 192 -7.91 -21.20 -24.05
C ALA A 192 -7.12 -21.74 -22.84
N ALA A 193 -6.60 -22.96 -22.91
CA ALA A 193 -5.73 -23.51 -21.87
C ALA A 193 -4.42 -22.72 -21.73
N LYS A 194 -3.80 -22.31 -22.82
CA LYS A 194 -2.63 -21.41 -22.80
C LYS A 194 -2.97 -20.06 -22.19
N ALA A 195 -4.13 -19.45 -22.55
CA ALA A 195 -4.59 -18.20 -21.99
C ALA A 195 -4.76 -18.31 -20.46
N VAL A 196 -5.37 -19.40 -19.97
CA VAL A 196 -5.48 -19.70 -18.54
C VAL A 196 -4.09 -19.75 -17.88
N ASN A 197 -3.13 -20.44 -18.48
CA ASN A 197 -1.77 -20.55 -17.93
C ASN A 197 -1.07 -19.18 -17.87
N TYR A 198 -1.14 -18.38 -18.93
CA TYR A 198 -0.53 -17.05 -18.95
C TYR A 198 -1.20 -16.07 -17.96
N LEU A 199 -2.54 -16.04 -17.94
CA LEU A 199 -3.28 -15.07 -17.12
C LEU A 199 -3.40 -15.47 -15.64
N SER A 200 -3.10 -16.72 -15.29
CA SER A 200 -2.99 -17.15 -13.88
C SER A 200 -1.69 -16.67 -13.20
N LYS A 201 -0.70 -16.23 -14.00
CA LYS A 201 0.57 -15.73 -13.46
C LYS A 201 0.46 -14.27 -13.11
N GLN A 202 1.02 -13.88 -11.97
CA GLN A 202 1.15 -12.47 -11.62
C GLN A 202 2.36 -11.88 -12.33
N TYR A 203 2.09 -11.04 -13.36
CA TYR A 203 3.15 -10.41 -14.15
C TYR A 203 3.57 -9.03 -13.65
N GLY A 204 3.18 -8.59 -12.51
CA GLY A 204 3.54 -7.26 -12.06
C GLY A 204 3.70 -7.20 -10.57
N VAL A 205 4.75 -6.55 -10.17
CA VAL A 205 5.03 -6.26 -8.78
C VAL A 205 4.64 -4.83 -8.50
N PHE A 206 4.03 -4.57 -7.34
CA PHE A 206 3.70 -3.23 -6.91
C PHE A 206 4.90 -2.62 -6.20
N SER A 207 5.32 -1.43 -6.61
CA SER A 207 6.31 -0.65 -5.91
C SER A 207 5.76 0.72 -5.53
N TYR A 208 5.82 1.03 -4.24
CA TYR A 208 5.45 2.35 -3.75
C TYR A 208 6.42 3.43 -4.17
N ASP A 209 7.66 3.08 -4.44
CA ASP A 209 8.67 4.02 -4.90
C ASP A 209 8.34 4.60 -6.26
N LEU A 210 7.57 3.86 -7.06
CA LEU A 210 7.06 4.30 -8.36
C LEU A 210 5.78 5.14 -8.31
N LEU A 211 5.18 5.36 -7.13
CA LEU A 211 4.04 6.27 -6.98
C LEU A 211 4.52 7.71 -7.00
N GLU A 212 4.23 8.43 -8.09
CA GLU A 212 4.64 9.83 -8.26
C GLU A 212 3.87 10.78 -7.35
N LYS A 213 2.62 10.45 -6.98
CA LYS A 213 1.78 11.27 -6.09
C LYS A 213 1.65 10.65 -4.71
N LYS A 214 2.74 10.57 -3.98
CA LYS A 214 2.73 10.22 -2.55
C LYS A 214 2.25 11.39 -1.72
N THR A 215 1.45 11.12 -0.70
CA THR A 215 0.99 12.15 0.23
C THR A 215 1.64 12.00 1.59
N TYR A 216 1.84 13.12 2.29
CA TYR A 216 2.38 13.16 3.67
C TYR A 216 1.34 12.77 4.72
N GLN A 217 0.39 11.92 4.41
CA GLN A 217 -0.80 11.71 5.22
C GLN A 217 -0.67 10.70 6.35
N GLN A 218 0.49 10.51 6.89
CA GLN A 218 0.65 9.95 8.22
C GLN A 218 -0.10 10.76 9.29
N ARG A 219 -0.47 12.01 9.03
CA ARG A 219 -1.25 12.85 9.94
C ARG A 219 -2.59 12.25 10.36
N PHE A 220 -3.20 11.36 9.58
CA PHE A 220 -4.40 10.64 10.01
C PHE A 220 -4.13 9.59 11.10
N ALA A 221 -2.93 9.10 11.20
CA ALA A 221 -2.51 8.21 12.28
C ALA A 221 -2.25 8.95 13.61
N GLN A 222 -2.12 10.29 13.56
CA GLN A 222 -1.81 11.12 14.72
C GLN A 222 -3.05 11.49 15.55
N LYS A 223 -3.93 10.56 15.82
CA LYS A 223 -5.01 10.78 16.79
C LYS A 223 -4.45 10.72 18.20
N LYS A 224 -4.99 11.56 19.09
CA LYS A 224 -4.72 11.42 20.52
C LYS A 224 -5.01 10.00 20.98
N ARG A 225 -4.03 9.37 21.61
CA ARG A 225 -4.14 7.99 22.12
C ARG A 225 -4.64 7.94 23.56
N LEU A 226 -4.29 8.96 24.35
CA LEU A 226 -4.79 9.16 25.72
C LEU A 226 -5.83 10.27 25.70
N ARG A 227 -7.08 9.94 25.97
CA ARG A 227 -8.16 10.92 26.09
C ARG A 227 -8.43 11.25 27.55
N ASP A 228 -8.81 12.49 27.83
CA ASP A 228 -9.01 13.04 29.17
C ASP A 228 -10.33 12.55 29.84
N GLY A 229 -10.85 11.37 29.52
CA GLY A 229 -11.93 10.72 30.23
C GLY A 229 -13.27 11.47 30.26
N ARG A 230 -13.52 12.40 29.35
CA ARG A 230 -14.80 13.12 29.26
C ARG A 230 -15.91 12.15 28.85
N LYS A 231 -17.06 12.19 29.56
CA LYS A 231 -18.25 11.41 29.23
C LYS A 231 -18.60 11.54 27.75
N GLY A 232 -18.69 10.42 27.04
CA GLY A 232 -19.04 10.35 25.60
C GLY A 232 -17.89 10.05 24.65
N GLU A 233 -16.64 10.06 25.07
CA GLU A 233 -15.49 9.63 24.28
C GLU A 233 -15.26 8.13 24.43
N ALA A 234 -15.88 7.35 23.55
CA ALA A 234 -15.65 5.91 23.51
C ALA A 234 -14.21 5.59 23.12
N ASN A 235 -13.55 4.78 23.95
CA ASN A 235 -12.28 4.07 23.74
C ASN A 235 -11.07 4.91 23.31
N SER A 236 -10.21 5.20 24.27
CA SER A 236 -8.83 5.59 23.99
C SER A 236 -8.13 4.48 23.18
N ASN A 237 -7.59 4.78 22.03
CA ASN A 237 -6.69 3.88 21.29
C ASN A 237 -5.32 3.81 22.01
N LYS A 238 -5.31 3.25 23.22
CA LYS A 238 -4.08 3.10 24.00
C LYS A 238 -3.05 2.33 23.19
N SER A 239 -1.80 2.75 23.28
CA SER A 239 -0.69 2.02 22.70
C SER A 239 -0.44 0.74 23.47
N PHE A 240 -0.44 -0.38 22.77
CA PHE A 240 -0.11 -1.66 23.39
C PHE A 240 1.37 -1.70 23.81
N LEU A 241 2.28 -1.14 22.99
CA LEU A 241 3.69 -1.01 23.32
C LEU A 241 3.90 -0.27 24.63
N PHE A 242 3.29 0.92 24.78
CA PHE A 242 3.43 1.71 25.99
C PHE A 242 2.82 1.04 27.22
N GLU A 243 1.59 0.56 27.12
CA GLU A 243 0.86 0.04 28.29
C GLU A 243 1.43 -1.31 28.78
N LYS A 244 1.93 -2.16 27.88
CA LYS A 244 2.39 -3.51 28.23
C LYS A 244 3.88 -3.62 28.46
N TYR A 245 4.71 -2.77 27.84
CA TYR A 245 6.15 -2.92 27.88
C TYR A 245 6.88 -1.68 28.38
N VAL A 246 6.60 -0.49 27.83
CA VAL A 246 7.32 0.73 28.22
C VAL A 246 7.02 1.15 29.65
N LEU A 247 5.73 1.30 30.00
CA LEU A 247 5.35 1.75 31.35
C LEU A 247 5.75 0.75 32.45
N PRO A 248 5.56 -0.58 32.30
CA PRO A 248 6.07 -1.56 33.24
C PRO A 248 7.60 -1.52 33.37
N TYR A 249 8.34 -1.46 32.26
CA TYR A 249 9.79 -1.34 32.29
C TYR A 249 10.27 -0.12 33.10
N LEU A 250 9.60 1.03 32.89
CA LEU A 250 9.99 2.30 33.53
C LEU A 250 9.54 2.42 35.01
N LYS A 251 8.69 1.53 35.51
CA LYS A 251 8.08 1.64 36.83
C LYS A 251 9.16 1.83 37.95
N ASP A 252 10.17 0.97 37.92
CA ASP A 252 11.20 0.90 38.93
C ASP A 252 12.56 1.49 38.47
N LYS A 253 12.54 2.25 37.37
CA LYS A 253 13.75 2.87 36.82
C LYS A 253 14.01 4.26 37.41
N PRO A 254 15.28 4.67 37.49
CA PRO A 254 15.66 6.02 37.93
C PRO A 254 15.02 7.10 37.04
N ARG A 255 14.49 8.16 37.64
CA ARG A 255 13.87 9.28 36.93
C ARG A 255 14.89 10.14 36.16
N THR A 256 16.17 9.89 36.38
CA THR A 256 17.27 10.52 35.64
C THR A 256 17.45 9.99 34.25
N LEU A 257 16.84 8.83 33.91
CA LEU A 257 16.91 8.28 32.56
C LEU A 257 16.41 9.28 31.52
N ARG A 258 17.17 9.39 30.44
CA ARG A 258 16.83 10.20 29.27
C ARG A 258 16.09 9.34 28.26
N ILE A 259 14.87 9.74 27.95
CA ILE A 259 13.96 8.99 27.07
C ILE A 259 13.74 9.80 25.81
N LEU A 260 13.90 9.16 24.64
CA LEU A 260 13.46 9.69 23.34
C LEU A 260 12.20 8.96 22.91
N ASP A 261 11.14 9.70 22.62
CA ASP A 261 9.91 9.24 21.97
C ASP A 261 9.94 9.70 20.51
N PHE A 262 10.37 8.80 19.63
CA PHE A 262 10.58 9.06 18.20
C PHE A 262 9.32 8.70 17.41
N GLY A 263 8.75 9.68 16.67
CA GLY A 263 7.44 9.55 16.04
C GLY A 263 6.30 9.66 17.04
N ALA A 264 6.41 10.59 17.99
CA ALA A 264 5.54 10.70 19.17
C ALA A 264 4.09 11.12 18.88
N GLY A 265 3.72 11.36 17.61
CA GLY A 265 2.38 11.80 17.21
C GLY A 265 1.94 13.06 17.95
N GLN A 266 0.86 12.98 18.75
CA GLN A 266 0.34 14.09 19.55
C GLN A 266 1.06 14.23 20.93
N LYS A 267 2.13 13.49 21.14
CA LYS A 267 2.97 13.53 22.34
C LYS A 267 2.23 13.19 23.64
N ASP A 268 1.16 12.39 23.56
CA ASP A 268 0.32 12.07 24.72
C ASP A 268 1.08 11.23 25.75
N TYR A 269 1.76 10.18 25.29
CA TYR A 269 2.58 9.33 26.16
C TYR A 269 3.84 10.05 26.65
N SER A 270 4.49 10.85 25.80
CA SER A 270 5.61 11.69 26.23
C SER A 270 5.20 12.59 27.39
N LYS A 271 4.02 13.27 27.30
CA LYS A 271 3.47 14.10 28.39
C LYS A 271 3.18 13.27 29.65
N LYS A 272 2.67 12.03 29.50
CA LYS A 272 2.45 11.11 30.63
C LYS A 272 3.76 10.75 31.32
N LEU A 273 4.81 10.42 30.56
CA LEU A 273 6.12 10.10 31.10
C LEU A 273 6.77 11.30 31.83
N VAL A 274 6.64 12.51 31.27
CA VAL A 274 7.08 13.75 31.95
C VAL A 274 6.34 13.93 33.27
N LYS A 275 5.03 13.73 33.33
CA LYS A 275 4.24 13.78 34.58
C LYS A 275 4.69 12.71 35.58
N MET A 276 5.27 11.59 35.14
CA MET A 276 5.86 10.56 35.98
C MET A 276 7.27 10.93 36.46
N GLY A 277 7.81 12.10 36.06
CA GLY A 277 9.08 12.63 36.49
C GLY A 277 10.27 12.27 35.59
N PHE A 278 10.07 11.63 34.45
CA PHE A 278 11.17 11.30 33.53
C PHE A 278 11.60 12.49 32.66
N LYS A 279 12.89 12.47 32.25
CA LYS A 279 13.41 13.39 31.23
C LYS A 279 13.08 12.86 29.85
N VAL A 280 12.09 13.45 29.18
CA VAL A 280 11.57 12.97 27.89
C VAL A 280 11.77 14.02 26.83
N THR A 281 12.42 13.64 25.75
CA THR A 281 12.45 14.37 24.48
C THR A 281 11.56 13.65 23.48
N SER A 282 10.75 14.39 22.75
CA SER A 282 9.81 13.83 21.77
C SER A 282 9.92 14.56 20.46
N VAL A 283 9.86 13.83 19.36
CA VAL A 283 9.84 14.37 18.01
C VAL A 283 8.80 13.65 17.15
N ASP A 284 8.10 14.41 16.32
CA ASP A 284 7.30 13.89 15.22
C ASP A 284 7.37 14.90 14.08
N PRO A 285 7.87 14.51 12.89
CA PRO A 285 8.07 15.43 11.77
C PRO A 285 6.77 16.04 11.24
N TYR A 286 5.64 15.41 11.52
CA TYR A 286 4.33 15.84 11.04
C TYR A 286 3.36 16.16 12.19
N HIS A 287 3.89 16.47 13.38
CA HIS A 287 3.05 16.93 14.48
C HIS A 287 2.28 18.18 14.09
N MET A 288 0.98 18.20 14.39
CA MET A 288 0.07 19.28 14.03
C MET A 288 -0.02 20.35 15.11
N LYS A 289 -0.26 21.58 14.69
CA LYS A 289 -0.62 22.67 15.60
C LYS A 289 -1.86 22.32 16.41
N SER A 290 -1.91 22.78 17.65
CA SER A 290 -3.07 22.55 18.50
C SER A 290 -4.33 23.18 17.90
N GLY A 291 -5.39 22.34 17.77
CA GLY A 291 -6.66 22.80 17.20
C GLY A 291 -6.69 23.01 15.68
N SER A 292 -5.64 22.63 14.97
CA SER A 292 -5.54 22.72 13.50
C SER A 292 -5.13 21.38 12.91
N ASN A 293 -5.37 21.23 11.60
CA ASN A 293 -4.82 20.12 10.78
C ASN A 293 -3.49 20.51 10.10
N ASP A 294 -2.97 21.71 10.37
CA ASP A 294 -1.71 22.16 9.80
C ASP A 294 -0.52 21.59 10.57
N ILE A 295 0.52 21.23 9.84
CA ILE A 295 1.79 20.77 10.45
C ILE A 295 2.47 21.95 11.15
N ASP A 296 2.93 21.75 12.37
CA ASP A 296 3.74 22.73 13.11
C ASP A 296 5.21 22.65 12.66
N ILE A 297 5.49 23.11 11.44
CA ILE A 297 6.81 23.02 10.82
C ILE A 297 7.90 23.62 11.73
N LYS A 298 7.63 24.80 12.30
CA LYS A 298 8.60 25.48 13.17
C LYS A 298 8.86 24.69 14.46
N GLY A 299 7.81 24.29 15.16
CA GLY A 299 7.93 23.53 16.40
C GLY A 299 8.62 22.19 16.18
N ASN A 300 8.29 21.50 15.08
CA ASN A 300 8.93 20.23 14.73
C ASN A 300 10.42 20.42 14.38
N ALA A 301 10.78 21.46 13.65
CA ALA A 301 12.18 21.81 13.38
C ALA A 301 12.96 22.13 14.66
N ASP A 302 12.33 22.78 15.63
CA ASP A 302 12.95 23.08 16.93
C ASP A 302 13.13 21.81 17.78
N ASP A 303 12.20 20.84 17.70
CA ASP A 303 12.38 19.52 18.31
C ASP A 303 13.58 18.76 17.70
N PHE A 304 13.72 18.78 16.37
CA PHE A 304 14.88 18.19 15.70
C PHE A 304 16.21 18.83 16.13
N ARG A 305 16.25 20.16 16.19
CA ARG A 305 17.45 20.90 16.66
C ARG A 305 17.75 20.61 18.14
N ARG A 306 16.71 20.42 18.96
CA ARG A 306 16.87 20.07 20.36
C ARG A 306 17.55 18.73 20.52
N ILE A 307 17.12 17.69 19.79
CA ILE A 307 17.75 16.37 19.81
C ILE A 307 19.24 16.49 19.45
N ALA A 308 19.57 17.21 18.36
CA ALA A 308 20.95 17.41 17.95
C ALA A 308 21.80 18.03 19.07
N ARG A 309 21.31 19.08 19.73
CA ARG A 309 22.00 19.71 20.89
C ARG A 309 22.11 18.78 22.08
N GLU A 310 21.05 18.02 22.40
CA GLU A 310 21.06 17.10 23.55
C GLU A 310 22.05 15.96 23.38
N ILE A 311 22.15 15.36 22.18
CA ILE A 311 23.14 14.30 21.96
C ILE A 311 24.60 14.84 21.99
N GLU A 312 24.81 16.07 21.51
CA GLU A 312 26.12 16.72 21.53
C GLU A 312 26.58 17.05 22.98
N THR A 313 25.65 17.47 23.84
CA THR A 313 25.99 17.95 25.19
C THR A 313 25.81 16.92 26.28
N GLN A 314 24.97 15.91 26.11
CA GLN A 314 24.58 14.95 27.12
C GLN A 314 24.75 13.48 26.66
N GLY A 315 25.20 13.25 25.42
CA GLY A 315 25.32 11.91 24.81
C GLY A 315 23.99 11.32 24.35
N LEU A 316 24.01 10.06 23.95
CA LEU A 316 22.87 9.34 23.44
C LEU A 316 21.83 9.01 24.52
N TYR A 317 20.62 8.62 24.15
CA TYR A 317 19.50 8.36 25.07
C TYR A 317 19.60 6.98 25.74
N ASP A 318 19.11 6.87 26.98
CA ASP A 318 19.02 5.61 27.71
C ASP A 318 17.92 4.71 27.20
N VAL A 319 16.82 5.32 26.78
CA VAL A 319 15.64 4.63 26.24
C VAL A 319 15.18 5.33 24.98
N VAL A 320 14.98 4.56 23.91
CA VAL A 320 14.38 5.05 22.66
C VAL A 320 13.10 4.28 22.35
N ILE A 321 12.03 5.00 22.12
CA ILE A 321 10.70 4.45 21.84
C ILE A 321 10.30 4.87 20.42
N CYS A 322 9.83 3.92 19.63
CA CYS A 322 9.37 4.12 18.24
C CYS A 322 8.05 3.36 18.02
N ASP A 323 6.95 3.98 18.44
CA ASP A 323 5.65 3.32 18.47
C ASP A 323 4.83 3.56 17.20
N SER A 324 4.63 2.52 16.40
CA SER A 324 3.82 2.56 15.17
C SER A 324 4.35 3.52 14.09
N VAL A 325 5.66 3.75 14.05
CA VAL A 325 6.31 4.55 12.99
C VAL A 325 6.64 3.67 11.77
N LEU A 326 7.17 2.46 11.99
CA LEU A 326 7.55 1.56 10.90
C LEU A 326 6.41 1.20 9.96
N ASN A 327 5.18 1.19 10.45
CA ASN A 327 4.01 0.98 9.58
C ASN A 327 3.55 2.24 8.84
N SER A 328 4.18 3.38 9.08
CA SER A 328 3.82 4.68 8.49
C SER A 328 4.82 5.16 7.44
N VAL A 329 5.86 4.38 7.17
CA VAL A 329 6.83 4.67 6.12
C VAL A 329 6.27 4.34 4.74
N ASP A 330 6.79 5.01 3.72
CA ASP A 330 6.32 4.91 2.33
C ASP A 330 7.31 4.22 1.38
N SER A 331 8.45 3.80 1.90
CA SER A 331 9.49 3.11 1.13
C SER A 331 10.37 2.25 2.03
N MET A 332 11.14 1.34 1.44
CA MET A 332 12.14 0.55 2.16
C MET A 332 13.31 1.40 2.63
N GLU A 333 13.63 2.47 1.89
CA GLU A 333 14.64 3.45 2.29
C GLU A 333 14.20 4.19 3.57
N ALA A 334 12.95 4.64 3.61
CA ALA A 334 12.39 5.30 4.80
C ALA A 334 12.35 4.36 6.00
N GLU A 335 11.98 3.07 5.82
CA GLU A 335 12.04 2.07 6.87
C GLU A 335 13.45 1.90 7.43
N LYS A 336 14.42 1.66 6.54
CA LYS A 336 15.83 1.52 6.92
C LYS A 336 16.32 2.75 7.68
N SER A 337 15.91 3.94 7.24
CA SER A 337 16.29 5.21 7.87
C SER A 337 15.73 5.35 9.28
N VAL A 338 14.46 5.01 9.51
CA VAL A 338 13.86 4.99 10.85
C VAL A 338 14.59 4.02 11.77
N ILE A 339 14.85 2.78 11.30
CA ILE A 339 15.53 1.75 12.10
C ILE A 339 16.92 2.21 12.52
N HIS A 340 17.73 2.71 11.59
CA HIS A 340 19.07 3.18 11.88
C HIS A 340 19.09 4.44 12.76
N THR A 341 18.11 5.33 12.62
CA THR A 341 17.93 6.50 13.46
C THR A 341 17.62 6.10 14.91
N VAL A 342 16.63 5.23 15.11
CA VAL A 342 16.24 4.73 16.45
C VAL A 342 17.40 3.99 17.11
N TYR A 343 18.08 3.13 16.36
CA TYR A 343 19.28 2.45 16.83
C TYR A 343 20.37 3.46 17.19
N GLY A 344 20.69 4.41 16.31
CA GLY A 344 21.77 5.36 16.46
C GLY A 344 21.60 6.26 17.69
N LEU A 345 20.38 6.73 17.95
CA LEU A 345 20.10 7.63 19.06
C LEU A 345 20.06 6.94 20.44
N CYS A 346 20.02 5.61 20.48
CA CYS A 346 20.15 4.84 21.73
C CYS A 346 21.63 4.61 22.05
N ARG A 347 22.03 4.78 23.33
CA ARG A 347 23.39 4.42 23.78
C ARG A 347 23.59 2.91 23.85
N MET A 348 24.83 2.46 23.87
CA MET A 348 25.15 1.06 24.15
C MET A 348 24.62 0.66 25.54
N GLY A 349 24.02 -0.52 25.64
CA GLY A 349 23.33 -0.98 26.85
C GLY A 349 21.99 -0.28 27.11
N GLY A 350 21.56 0.64 26.27
CA GLY A 350 20.27 1.30 26.37
C GLY A 350 19.11 0.41 25.86
N GLN A 351 17.90 0.79 26.20
CA GLN A 351 16.68 0.05 25.87
C GLN A 351 16.00 0.64 24.64
N ILE A 352 15.61 -0.21 23.70
CA ILE A 352 14.84 0.16 22.50
C ILE A 352 13.49 -0.53 22.55
N PHE A 353 12.42 0.22 22.25
CA PHE A 353 11.07 -0.27 22.09
C PHE A 353 10.56 0.13 20.71
N ILE A 354 10.16 -0.84 19.89
CA ILE A 354 9.63 -0.59 18.55
C ILE A 354 8.32 -1.35 18.37
N SER A 355 7.38 -0.77 17.67
CA SER A 355 6.19 -1.48 17.21
C SER A 355 5.85 -1.18 15.75
N GLY A 356 5.11 -2.08 15.14
CA GLY A 356 4.62 -1.96 13.78
C GLY A 356 3.47 -2.90 13.49
N ARG A 357 3.10 -3.03 12.22
CA ARG A 357 1.99 -3.89 11.78
C ARG A 357 2.51 -5.27 11.36
N ASN A 358 1.81 -6.30 11.83
CA ASN A 358 2.08 -7.69 11.50
C ASN A 358 1.38 -8.09 10.18
N PHE A 359 2.16 -8.59 9.22
CA PHE A 359 1.67 -8.99 7.90
C PHE A 359 0.73 -10.19 7.96
N GLU A 360 1.10 -11.26 8.66
CA GLU A 360 0.30 -12.48 8.73
C GLU A 360 -1.05 -12.25 9.43
N ALA A 361 -1.08 -11.37 10.42
CA ALA A 361 -2.33 -10.99 11.08
C ALA A 361 -3.23 -10.17 10.15
N GLU A 362 -2.67 -9.28 9.36
CA GLU A 362 -3.40 -8.49 8.38
C GLU A 362 -3.90 -9.34 7.22
N GLU A 363 -3.09 -10.25 6.70
CA GLU A 363 -3.47 -11.17 5.64
C GLU A 363 -4.67 -12.04 6.06
N LYS A 364 -4.64 -12.62 7.26
CA LYS A 364 -5.77 -13.39 7.81
C LYS A 364 -7.03 -12.54 7.95
N ARG A 365 -6.91 -11.34 8.49
CA ARG A 365 -8.04 -10.40 8.63
C ARG A 365 -8.62 -10.01 7.29
N SER A 366 -7.77 -9.87 6.33
CA SER A 366 -8.06 -9.46 4.98
C SER A 366 -8.84 -10.48 4.21
N ASN A 367 -8.41 -11.73 4.27
CA ASN A 367 -9.08 -12.85 3.63
C ASN A 367 -10.46 -13.13 4.26
N ALA A 368 -10.63 -12.80 5.54
CA ALA A 368 -11.90 -12.96 6.25
C ALA A 368 -12.92 -11.83 6.00
N LYS A 369 -12.46 -10.63 5.64
CA LYS A 369 -13.29 -9.43 5.46
C LYS A 369 -13.29 -8.90 4.04
N VAL A 370 -13.26 -9.79 3.05
CA VAL A 370 -13.35 -9.37 1.65
C VAL A 370 -14.57 -8.48 1.47
N ILE A 371 -14.32 -7.20 1.44
CA ILE A 371 -15.19 -6.16 0.87
C ILE A 371 -16.54 -5.98 1.54
N LYS A 372 -16.57 -5.37 2.72
CA LYS A 372 -17.82 -4.83 3.26
C LYS A 372 -18.13 -3.39 2.83
N THR A 373 -17.13 -2.62 2.39
CA THR A 373 -17.31 -1.24 1.95
C THR A 373 -16.39 -0.89 0.79
N GLU A 374 -16.86 -0.03 -0.11
CA GLU A 374 -16.11 0.48 -1.26
C GLU A 374 -14.81 1.20 -0.88
N ASP A 375 -14.64 1.59 0.37
CA ASP A 375 -13.52 2.40 0.86
C ASP A 375 -12.36 1.60 1.46
N SER A 376 -12.51 0.28 1.62
CA SER A 376 -11.57 -0.52 2.42
C SER A 376 -10.70 -1.50 1.64
N LEU A 377 -10.52 -1.31 0.30
CA LEU A 377 -10.34 -2.47 -0.54
C LEU A 377 -9.09 -2.62 -1.33
N ILE A 378 -8.18 -1.69 -1.29
CA ILE A 378 -7.07 -1.77 -2.18
C ILE A 378 -5.84 -2.11 -1.42
N ARG A 379 -5.41 -3.33 -1.66
CA ARG A 379 -4.20 -3.87 -1.14
C ARG A 379 -3.25 -4.05 -2.27
N PHE A 380 -2.23 -3.27 -2.23
CA PHE A 380 -1.01 -3.63 -2.92
C PHE A 380 -0.16 -4.34 -1.87
N TYR A 381 -0.22 -5.65 -1.77
CA TYR A 381 0.86 -6.37 -1.18
C TYR A 381 1.72 -6.76 -2.35
N ASP A 382 2.80 -6.14 -2.58
CA ASP A 382 4.11 -6.55 -2.26
C ASP A 382 5.18 -5.45 -2.46
N GLU A 383 6.37 -5.77 -2.87
CA GLU A 383 7.59 -5.01 -2.77
C GLU A 383 7.82 -4.59 -1.33
N ASN A 384 7.83 -5.67 -0.57
CA ASN A 384 8.06 -5.80 0.84
C ASN A 384 6.90 -5.29 1.70
N HIS A 385 5.67 -5.69 1.29
CA HIS A 385 4.47 -5.70 2.13
C HIS A 385 3.84 -4.34 2.40
N PHE A 386 3.74 -3.53 1.36
CA PHE A 386 2.98 -2.28 1.44
C PHE A 386 1.52 -2.44 1.01
N SER A 387 0.63 -1.69 1.64
CA SER A 387 -0.72 -1.43 1.16
C SER A 387 -0.90 0.04 0.80
N GLY A 388 -1.78 0.34 -0.15
CA GLY A 388 -2.14 1.71 -0.50
C GLY A 388 -3.63 1.85 -0.73
N ILE A 389 -4.23 2.92 -0.20
CA ILE A 389 -5.63 3.28 -0.37
C ILE A 389 -5.70 4.75 -0.76
N PHE A 390 -6.45 5.06 -1.82
CA PHE A 390 -6.72 6.42 -2.23
C PHE A 390 -8.05 6.90 -1.64
N ARG A 391 -8.02 7.93 -0.78
CA ARG A 391 -9.20 8.53 -0.16
C ARG A 391 -9.10 10.05 -0.19
N ASN A 392 -10.23 10.72 -0.41
CA ASN A 392 -10.33 12.18 -0.33
C ASN A 392 -9.25 12.92 -1.13
N GLY A 393 -8.89 12.38 -2.29
CA GLY A 393 -7.84 12.95 -3.14
C GLY A 393 -6.40 12.60 -2.75
N GLU A 394 -6.20 11.72 -1.80
CA GLU A 394 -4.89 11.45 -1.22
C GLU A 394 -4.62 9.95 -1.05
N TRP A 395 -3.35 9.56 -1.13
CA TRP A 395 -2.90 8.20 -0.90
C TRP A 395 -2.58 7.96 0.56
N PHE A 396 -3.15 6.89 1.10
CA PHE A 396 -2.76 6.30 2.38
C PHE A 396 -1.99 5.05 2.11
N TYR A 397 -0.86 4.89 2.76
CA TYR A 397 -0.11 3.65 2.71
C TYR A 397 0.20 3.15 4.11
N GLN A 398 0.46 1.86 4.18
CA GLN A 398 0.85 1.18 5.38
C GLN A 398 1.83 0.08 5.05
N LYS A 399 2.94 0.05 5.77
CA LYS A 399 3.92 -1.03 5.74
C LYS A 399 3.51 -2.11 6.73
N TYR A 400 3.62 -3.34 6.31
CA TYR A 400 3.44 -4.53 7.14
C TYR A 400 4.75 -5.33 7.17
N HIS A 401 4.97 -6.07 8.23
CA HIS A 401 6.21 -6.82 8.46
C HIS A 401 5.90 -8.28 8.69
N THR A 402 6.58 -9.15 7.97
CA THR A 402 6.57 -10.60 8.24
C THR A 402 7.36 -10.91 9.51
N ARG A 403 7.19 -12.11 10.05
CA ARG A 403 8.00 -12.57 11.20
C ARG A 403 9.49 -12.49 10.91
N GLN A 404 9.89 -12.81 9.68
CA GLN A 404 11.30 -12.75 9.28
C GLN A 404 11.83 -11.30 9.29
N ASP A 405 11.04 -10.34 8.78
CA ASP A 405 11.42 -8.92 8.81
C ASP A 405 11.60 -8.44 10.24
N ILE A 406 10.65 -8.78 11.13
CA ILE A 406 10.67 -8.40 12.54
C ILE A 406 11.91 -8.97 13.25
N GLU A 407 12.22 -10.24 13.00
CA GLU A 407 13.45 -10.85 13.52
C GLU A 407 14.71 -10.19 12.98
N ASN A 408 14.76 -9.83 11.70
CA ASN A 408 15.90 -9.16 11.10
C ASN A 408 16.11 -7.78 11.74
N ILE A 409 15.04 -7.02 11.97
CA ILE A 409 15.08 -5.72 12.67
C ILE A 409 15.61 -5.90 14.11
N ALA A 410 15.10 -6.87 14.84
CA ALA A 410 15.55 -7.11 16.22
C ALA A 410 17.02 -7.54 16.27
N LYS A 411 17.44 -8.46 15.40
CA LYS A 411 18.83 -8.97 15.32
C LYS A 411 19.82 -7.90 14.90
N LEU A 412 19.41 -6.91 14.11
CA LEU A 412 20.26 -5.77 13.76
C LEU A 412 20.68 -4.98 15.01
N MET A 413 19.75 -4.80 15.94
CA MET A 413 19.93 -3.93 17.10
C MET A 413 20.53 -4.65 18.30
N SER A 414 20.27 -5.94 18.45
CA SER A 414 20.53 -6.64 19.69
C SER A 414 20.74 -8.15 19.52
N SER A 415 21.52 -8.74 20.44
CA SER A 415 21.52 -10.18 20.73
C SER A 415 20.52 -10.54 21.85
N ARG A 416 20.01 -9.54 22.57
CA ARG A 416 19.08 -9.67 23.72
C ARG A 416 17.78 -8.93 23.42
N TYR A 417 16.84 -9.60 22.75
CA TYR A 417 15.56 -9.03 22.39
C TYR A 417 14.41 -9.98 22.68
N GLU A 418 13.24 -9.41 22.84
CA GLU A 418 11.97 -10.11 22.89
C GLU A 418 11.05 -9.57 21.79
N ILE A 419 10.35 -10.47 21.11
CA ILE A 419 9.35 -10.14 20.11
C ILE A 419 7.99 -10.63 20.60
N HIS A 420 7.03 -9.72 20.61
CA HIS A 420 5.66 -10.00 21.00
C HIS A 420 4.72 -9.72 19.83
N PHE A 421 3.63 -10.46 19.78
CA PHE A 421 2.60 -10.31 18.75
C PHE A 421 1.24 -10.14 19.39
N ASN A 422 0.48 -9.21 18.88
CA ASN A 422 -0.94 -9.11 19.16
C ASN A 422 -1.78 -9.32 17.89
N SER A 423 -3.10 -9.11 17.96
CA SER A 423 -4.01 -9.38 16.84
C SER A 423 -3.73 -8.55 15.56
N GLN A 424 -2.91 -7.52 15.60
CA GLN A 424 -2.66 -6.62 14.45
C GLN A 424 -1.24 -6.07 14.38
N ALA A 425 -0.48 -6.16 15.46
CA ALA A 425 0.82 -5.52 15.58
C ALA A 425 1.87 -6.49 16.11
N PHE A 426 3.12 -6.07 16.03
CA PHE A 426 4.24 -6.64 16.74
C PHE A 426 4.89 -5.59 17.62
N GLU A 427 5.56 -6.03 18.66
CA GLU A 427 6.39 -5.24 19.55
C GLU A 427 7.77 -5.89 19.69
N ILE A 428 8.84 -5.07 19.61
CA ILE A 428 10.23 -5.45 19.88
C ILE A 428 10.68 -4.71 21.13
N CYS A 429 11.19 -5.47 22.09
CA CYS A 429 11.88 -4.96 23.27
C CYS A 429 13.33 -5.42 23.20
N ALA A 430 14.29 -4.52 23.02
CA ALA A 430 15.68 -4.89 22.76
C ALA A 430 16.65 -4.04 23.57
N VAL A 431 17.72 -4.65 24.08
CA VAL A 431 18.84 -3.93 24.68
C VAL A 431 19.92 -3.75 23.62
N LYS A 432 20.29 -2.52 23.30
CA LYS A 432 21.33 -2.24 22.29
C LYS A 432 22.68 -2.82 22.73
N ASP A 433 23.14 -3.86 22.07
CA ASP A 433 24.42 -4.52 22.37
C ASP A 433 25.23 -4.91 21.12
N ARG A 434 24.79 -4.50 19.94
CA ARG A 434 25.47 -4.70 18.66
C ARG A 434 25.97 -3.37 18.11
N SER A 435 26.99 -3.41 17.29
CA SER A 435 27.45 -2.25 16.52
C SER A 435 26.92 -2.32 15.09
N VAL A 436 26.53 -1.19 14.55
CA VAL A 436 26.14 -0.98 13.15
C VAL A 436 27.12 0.05 12.58
N PRO A 437 27.50 -0.05 11.30
CA PRO A 437 28.36 0.92 10.67
C PRO A 437 27.85 2.35 10.89
N ILE A 438 28.75 3.24 11.31
CA ILE A 438 28.39 4.63 11.62
C ILE A 438 27.75 5.34 10.42
N GLU A 439 28.19 5.01 9.21
CA GLU A 439 27.67 5.63 7.99
C GLU A 439 26.23 5.22 7.71
N ASP A 440 25.81 4.00 8.04
CA ASP A 440 24.42 3.57 7.94
C ASP A 440 23.52 4.38 8.88
N VAL A 441 23.99 4.61 10.11
CA VAL A 441 23.27 5.44 11.08
C VAL A 441 23.22 6.89 10.62
N VAL A 442 24.33 7.45 10.15
CA VAL A 442 24.38 8.82 9.63
C VAL A 442 23.46 8.99 8.42
N ALA A 443 23.41 8.01 7.53
CA ALA A 443 22.47 8.04 6.39
C ALA A 443 21.02 8.09 6.85
N GLY A 444 20.64 7.28 7.85
CA GLY A 444 19.31 7.30 8.46
C GLY A 444 18.97 8.64 9.10
N LEU A 445 19.88 9.17 9.91
CA LEU A 445 19.71 10.47 10.56
C LEU A 445 19.57 11.62 9.54
N ARG A 446 20.40 11.62 8.50
CA ARG A 446 20.32 12.61 7.41
C ARG A 446 18.97 12.55 6.68
N PHE A 447 18.44 11.37 6.46
CA PHE A 447 17.13 11.16 5.85
C PHE A 447 16.02 11.72 6.75
N GLU A 448 15.95 11.30 8.02
CA GLU A 448 14.90 11.70 8.95
C GLU A 448 14.93 13.20 9.29
N TRP A 449 16.11 13.84 9.34
CA TRP A 449 16.26 15.29 9.55
C TRP A 449 16.06 16.13 8.29
N ASN A 450 15.73 15.49 7.16
CA ASN A 450 15.47 16.16 5.88
C ASN A 450 14.20 15.68 5.20
N LEU A 451 13.22 15.22 5.99
CA LEU A 451 11.95 14.75 5.46
C LEU A 451 11.24 15.86 4.67
N PRO A 452 10.51 15.46 3.61
CA PRO A 452 9.77 16.42 2.80
C PRO A 452 8.53 16.94 3.52
N LEU A 453 8.13 18.16 3.20
CA LEU A 453 6.94 18.85 3.69
C LEU A 453 5.90 18.99 2.58
N PRO A 454 4.59 19.14 2.90
CA PRO A 454 3.54 19.23 1.90
C PRO A 454 3.67 20.35 0.87
N ASN A 455 4.42 21.41 1.20
CA ASN A 455 4.69 22.56 0.33
C ASN A 455 5.90 22.36 -0.59
N GLY A 456 6.48 21.15 -0.65
CA GLY A 456 7.67 20.85 -1.46
C GLY A 456 9.01 21.22 -0.82
N PHE A 457 9.01 21.88 0.35
CA PHE A 457 10.22 22.13 1.12
C PHE A 457 10.62 20.90 1.93
N ARG A 458 11.81 20.96 2.51
CA ARG A 458 12.36 19.94 3.41
C ARG A 458 12.84 20.61 4.71
N TYR A 459 12.99 19.83 5.76
CA TYR A 459 13.51 20.37 7.03
C TYR A 459 14.94 20.92 6.92
N GLY A 460 15.79 20.35 6.06
CA GLY A 460 17.12 20.86 5.78
C GLY A 460 18.11 20.78 6.96
N LEU A 461 17.91 19.85 7.90
CA LEU A 461 18.68 19.73 9.12
C LEU A 461 19.69 18.57 9.13
N SER A 462 19.91 17.91 7.98
CA SER A 462 20.80 16.75 7.83
C SER A 462 22.22 16.99 8.36
N SER A 463 22.83 18.11 8.00
CA SER A 463 24.19 18.46 8.44
C SER A 463 24.26 18.75 9.94
N THR A 464 23.20 19.31 10.51
CA THR A 464 23.13 19.60 11.95
C THR A 464 23.19 18.31 12.75
N ILE A 465 22.32 17.35 12.44
CA ILE A 465 22.28 16.10 13.22
C ILE A 465 23.52 15.24 12.99
N GLU A 466 24.04 15.19 11.74
CA GLU A 466 25.27 14.45 11.45
C GLU A 466 26.44 14.93 12.28
N LYS A 467 26.67 16.25 12.31
CA LYS A 467 27.75 16.85 13.11
C LYS A 467 27.61 16.48 14.59
N SER A 468 26.44 16.69 15.16
CA SER A 468 26.19 16.39 16.58
C SER A 468 26.31 14.90 16.89
N TYR A 469 25.85 14.01 16.00
CA TYR A 469 25.96 12.57 16.20
C TYR A 469 27.40 12.09 16.15
N ARG A 470 28.18 12.50 15.12
CA ARG A 470 29.60 12.15 15.02
C ARG A 470 30.40 12.64 16.23
N TYR A 471 30.11 13.85 16.72
CA TYR A 471 30.69 14.36 17.95
C TYR A 471 30.33 13.50 19.16
N ALA A 472 29.06 13.18 19.36
CA ALA A 472 28.59 12.37 20.48
C ALA A 472 29.22 10.98 20.53
N VAL A 473 29.38 10.33 19.35
CA VAL A 473 29.97 8.98 19.28
C VAL A 473 31.49 8.99 19.42
N SER A 474 32.16 10.06 18.97
CA SER A 474 33.62 10.19 19.14
C SER A 474 34.07 10.48 20.59
N ASN A 475 33.13 10.95 21.42
CA ASN A 475 33.40 11.31 22.84
C ASN A 475 32.68 10.37 23.83
N ALA A 476 32.08 9.28 23.34
CA ALA A 476 31.44 8.27 24.19
C ALA A 476 32.41 7.11 24.44
#